data_8c8af4bfb00abc83ea8045c4b150a907
#
_entry.id   8c8af4bfb00abc83ea8045c4b150a907
#
_cell.length_a   1.000
_cell.length_b   1.000
_cell.length_c   1.000
_cell.angle_alpha   90.00
_cell.angle_beta   90.00
_cell.angle_gamma   90.00
#
_symmetry.space_group_name_H-M   'P 1'
#
loop_
_entity.id
_entity.type
_entity.pdbx_description
1 polymer ?
#
loop_
_entity_poly.entity_id
_entity_poly.type
_entity_poly.pdbx_seq_one_letter_code
_entity_poly.pdbx_strand_id
1 'polypeptide(L)'
;MIGISVTVITEIVGLVVGLVSGYFGGAIDSVIMRVVDFIQILPQMPIIIVLTTVIPNYNAVTLVFLIAMFGWTVTARYFRSFVLSQRGRDYVLASKTSGSSNFKIMFREVLPNITSMIIIDVVLSIAGNIGIETSLSFLNYGLPSTTPSLGTLIGFANDPVNVINRPWLWLPATILLLVISLSINYVGQALQRAGDARQREN
;
A
#
# COMPACT_ATOMS: atom_id res chain seq x y z
N MET A 1 -1.21 12.10 -7.39
CA MET A 1 -0.52 12.49 -6.13
C MET A 1 -1.02 11.70 -4.92
N ILE A 2 -2.34 11.58 -4.69
CA ILE A 2 -2.90 10.85 -3.52
C ILE A 2 -2.37 9.43 -3.42
N GLY A 3 -2.46 8.62 -4.48
CA GLY A 3 -1.97 7.24 -4.46
C GLY A 3 -0.52 7.10 -4.02
N ILE A 4 0.36 8.00 -4.47
CA ILE A 4 1.77 8.04 -4.04
C ILE A 4 1.88 8.39 -2.55
N SER A 5 1.16 9.43 -2.10
CA SER A 5 1.20 9.85 -0.69
C SER A 5 0.70 8.76 0.25
N VAL A 6 -0.40 8.09 -0.13
CA VAL A 6 -0.91 6.93 0.61
C VAL A 6 0.14 5.83 0.66
N THR A 7 0.74 5.47 -0.50
CA THR A 7 1.77 4.43 -0.57
C THR A 7 2.94 4.76 0.35
N VAL A 8 3.47 5.97 0.32
CA VAL A 8 4.60 6.35 1.20
C VAL A 8 4.26 6.13 2.68
N ILE A 9 3.07 6.53 3.12
CA ILE A 9 2.66 6.36 4.52
C ILE A 9 2.47 4.88 4.85
N THR A 10 1.75 4.14 4.01
CA THR A 10 1.45 2.72 4.26
C THR A 10 2.70 1.86 4.24
N GLU A 11 3.63 2.15 3.33
CA GLU A 11 4.92 1.46 3.24
C GLU A 11 5.81 1.72 4.47
N ILE A 12 5.95 2.98 4.88
CA ILE A 12 6.78 3.29 6.06
C ILE A 12 6.20 2.62 7.32
N VAL A 13 4.90 2.79 7.58
CA VAL A 13 4.26 2.21 8.76
C VAL A 13 4.27 0.69 8.69
N GLY A 14 3.86 0.13 7.55
CA GLY A 14 3.79 -1.32 7.35
C GLY A 14 5.15 -1.99 7.43
N LEU A 15 6.19 -1.38 6.84
CA LEU A 15 7.56 -1.88 6.91
C LEU A 15 8.09 -1.90 8.35
N VAL A 16 7.91 -0.82 9.11
CA VAL A 16 8.37 -0.75 10.50
C VAL A 16 7.64 -1.79 11.35
N VAL A 17 6.32 -1.89 11.23
CA VAL A 17 5.51 -2.85 11.98
C VAL A 17 5.86 -4.29 11.58
N GLY A 18 5.98 -4.56 10.27
CA GLY A 18 6.34 -5.87 9.75
C GLY A 18 7.76 -6.30 10.16
N LEU A 19 8.71 -5.34 10.14
CA LEU A 19 10.10 -5.57 10.56
C LEU A 19 10.17 -5.93 12.05
N VAL A 20 9.51 -5.18 12.90
CA VAL A 20 9.48 -5.43 14.35
C VAL A 20 8.79 -6.76 14.66
N SER A 21 7.60 -6.98 14.12
CA SER A 21 6.82 -8.19 14.32
C SER A 21 7.57 -9.44 13.84
N GLY A 22 8.07 -9.43 12.61
CA GLY A 22 8.80 -10.57 12.02
C GLY A 22 10.13 -10.86 12.70
N TYR A 23 10.87 -9.83 13.10
CA TYR A 23 12.18 -10.01 13.75
C TYR A 23 12.05 -10.56 15.17
N PHE A 24 11.24 -9.95 16.03
CA PHE A 24 11.10 -10.41 17.42
C PHE A 24 10.29 -11.69 17.51
N GLY A 25 9.20 -11.82 16.77
CA GLY A 25 8.34 -13.01 16.82
C GLY A 25 7.65 -13.19 18.18
N GLY A 26 7.21 -14.41 18.47
CA GLY A 26 6.63 -14.79 19.77
C GLY A 26 5.45 -13.91 20.20
N ALA A 27 5.45 -13.44 21.45
CA ALA A 27 4.37 -12.65 22.02
C ALA A 27 4.22 -11.27 21.35
N ILE A 28 5.34 -10.61 20.99
CA ILE A 28 5.33 -9.31 20.32
C ILE A 28 4.63 -9.43 18.97
N ASP A 29 5.01 -10.41 18.19
CA ASP A 29 4.38 -10.72 16.90
C ASP A 29 2.88 -11.03 17.07
N SER A 30 2.55 -11.89 18.03
CA SER A 30 1.14 -12.25 18.26
C SER A 30 0.26 -11.06 18.62
N VAL A 31 0.74 -10.14 19.46
CA VAL A 31 -0.02 -8.93 19.83
C VAL A 31 -0.16 -8.00 18.64
N ILE A 32 0.93 -7.71 17.92
CA ILE A 32 0.90 -6.83 16.74
C ILE A 32 -0.05 -7.41 15.68
N MET A 33 0.05 -8.70 15.39
CA MET A 33 -0.81 -9.33 14.37
C MET A 33 -2.28 -9.38 14.79
N ARG A 34 -2.61 -9.43 16.08
CA ARG A 34 -4.01 -9.29 16.54
C ARG A 34 -4.59 -7.91 16.22
N VAL A 35 -3.78 -6.85 16.38
CA VAL A 35 -4.22 -5.50 15.99
C VAL A 35 -4.38 -5.40 14.48
N VAL A 36 -3.44 -5.94 13.71
CA VAL A 36 -3.52 -6.00 12.24
C VAL A 36 -4.76 -6.76 11.79
N ASP A 37 -5.02 -7.94 12.37
CA ASP A 37 -6.19 -8.77 12.06
C ASP A 37 -7.49 -8.03 12.37
N PHE A 38 -7.57 -7.37 13.54
CA PHE A 38 -8.74 -6.58 13.91
C PHE A 38 -9.04 -5.48 12.90
N ILE A 39 -8.03 -4.72 12.46
CA ILE A 39 -8.22 -3.66 11.47
C ILE A 39 -8.62 -4.24 10.11
N GLN A 40 -8.07 -5.39 9.70
CA GLN A 40 -8.39 -6.01 8.41
C GLN A 40 -9.81 -6.63 8.33
N ILE A 41 -10.41 -6.98 9.46
CA ILE A 41 -11.82 -7.43 9.50
C ILE A 41 -12.78 -6.27 9.22
N LEU A 42 -12.37 -5.04 9.51
CA LEU A 42 -13.21 -3.86 9.29
C LEU A 42 -13.40 -3.60 7.79
N PRO A 43 -14.62 -3.34 7.34
CA PRO A 43 -14.90 -3.07 5.93
C PRO A 43 -14.38 -1.66 5.56
N GLN A 44 -13.16 -1.61 4.99
CA GLN A 44 -12.43 -0.37 4.71
C GLN A 44 -13.27 0.67 3.93
N MET A 45 -13.82 0.30 2.78
CA MET A 45 -14.58 1.22 1.91
C MET A 45 -15.80 1.82 2.64
N PRO A 46 -16.70 1.05 3.25
CA PRO A 46 -17.82 1.59 4.01
C PRO A 46 -17.41 2.55 5.11
N ILE A 47 -16.35 2.24 5.85
CA ILE A 47 -15.89 3.10 6.94
C ILE A 47 -15.34 4.42 6.38
N ILE A 48 -14.53 4.39 5.32
CA ILE A 48 -14.02 5.61 4.69
C ILE A 48 -15.20 6.46 4.20
N ILE A 49 -16.19 5.87 3.52
CA ILE A 49 -17.38 6.57 3.04
C ILE A 49 -18.10 7.31 4.19
N VAL A 50 -18.33 6.63 5.30
CA VAL A 50 -18.96 7.27 6.47
C VAL A 50 -18.09 8.41 7.00
N LEU A 51 -16.79 8.19 7.15
CA LEU A 51 -15.88 9.21 7.68
C LEU A 51 -15.79 10.44 6.77
N THR A 52 -15.84 10.28 5.45
CA THR A 52 -15.83 11.43 4.52
C THR A 52 -17.07 12.30 4.65
N THR A 53 -18.20 11.76 5.10
CA THR A 53 -19.44 12.52 5.31
C THR A 53 -19.50 13.23 6.66
N VAL A 54 -18.77 12.73 7.65
CA VAL A 54 -18.83 13.24 9.04
C VAL A 54 -17.69 14.24 9.32
N ILE A 55 -16.53 14.10 8.66
CA ILE A 55 -15.37 14.95 8.94
C ILE A 55 -15.58 16.35 8.34
N PRO A 56 -15.57 17.41 9.19
CA PRO A 56 -15.64 18.78 8.70
C PRO A 56 -14.41 19.16 7.88
N ASN A 57 -14.57 20.02 6.87
CA ASN A 57 -13.46 20.51 6.02
C ASN A 57 -12.65 19.38 5.37
N TYR A 58 -13.31 18.31 4.96
CA TYR A 58 -12.73 17.18 4.26
C TYR A 58 -11.96 17.64 3.01
N ASN A 59 -10.73 17.14 2.85
CA ASN A 59 -9.83 17.50 1.76
C ASN A 59 -8.93 16.32 1.35
N ALA A 60 -8.05 16.55 0.36
CA ALA A 60 -7.14 15.54 -0.16
C ALA A 60 -6.22 14.93 0.92
N VAL A 61 -5.76 15.74 1.88
CA VAL A 61 -4.89 15.26 2.97
C VAL A 61 -5.67 14.32 3.89
N THR A 62 -6.92 14.69 4.22
CA THR A 62 -7.81 13.83 5.02
C THR A 62 -8.03 12.49 4.31
N LEU A 63 -8.27 12.49 2.99
CA LEU A 63 -8.43 11.26 2.21
C LEU A 63 -7.20 10.37 2.28
N VAL A 64 -5.99 10.95 2.15
CA VAL A 64 -4.74 10.21 2.25
C VAL A 64 -4.63 9.48 3.60
N PHE A 65 -4.90 10.18 4.70
CA PHE A 65 -4.85 9.56 6.03
C PHE A 65 -5.93 8.48 6.23
N LEU A 66 -7.14 8.69 5.73
CA LEU A 66 -8.21 7.70 5.82
C LEU A 66 -7.88 6.40 5.08
N ILE A 67 -7.32 6.50 3.88
CA ILE A 67 -6.91 5.30 3.13
C ILE A 67 -5.70 4.65 3.83
N ALA A 68 -4.72 5.44 4.24
CA ALA A 68 -3.50 4.93 4.87
C ALA A 68 -3.78 4.25 6.22
N MET A 69 -4.80 4.68 6.96
CA MET A 69 -5.20 4.09 8.25
C MET A 69 -5.51 2.59 8.15
N PHE A 70 -5.96 2.12 7.01
CA PHE A 70 -6.20 0.69 6.77
C PHE A 70 -5.08 0.03 5.97
N GLY A 71 -4.53 0.73 4.97
CA GLY A 71 -3.60 0.16 3.99
C GLY A 71 -2.32 -0.41 4.58
N TRP A 72 -1.76 0.22 5.63
CA TRP A 72 -0.52 -0.22 6.27
C TRP A 72 -0.57 -1.66 6.80
N THR A 73 -1.76 -2.17 7.12
CA THR A 73 -1.92 -3.52 7.71
C THR A 73 -1.59 -4.64 6.74
N VAL A 74 -1.92 -4.46 5.46
CA VAL A 74 -1.58 -5.40 4.38
C VAL A 74 -0.07 -5.43 4.18
N THR A 75 0.55 -4.25 4.05
CA THR A 75 2.00 -4.07 3.93
C THR A 75 2.75 -4.65 5.13
N ALA A 76 2.25 -4.43 6.36
CA ALA A 76 2.85 -4.99 7.57
C ALA A 76 2.89 -6.52 7.54
N ARG A 77 1.81 -7.17 7.14
CA ARG A 77 1.74 -8.64 7.03
C ARG A 77 2.66 -9.16 5.93
N TYR A 78 2.73 -8.45 4.81
CA TYR A 78 3.61 -8.77 3.70
C TYR A 78 5.08 -8.76 4.13
N PHE A 79 5.58 -7.64 4.68
CA PHE A 79 6.97 -7.56 5.13
C PHE A 79 7.31 -8.48 6.31
N ARG A 80 6.36 -8.67 7.24
CA ARG A 80 6.54 -9.66 8.31
C ARG A 80 6.92 -11.02 7.75
N SER A 81 6.30 -11.48 6.68
CA SER A 81 6.57 -12.80 6.09
C SER A 81 8.02 -12.92 5.60
N PHE A 82 8.55 -11.90 4.96
CA PHE A 82 9.95 -11.86 4.52
C PHE A 82 10.92 -11.77 5.70
N VAL A 83 10.64 -10.91 6.67
CA VAL A 83 11.50 -10.76 7.86
C VAL A 83 11.57 -12.06 8.65
N LEU A 84 10.47 -12.79 8.77
CA LEU A 84 10.45 -14.12 9.40
C LEU A 84 11.35 -15.09 8.67
N SER A 85 11.40 -15.07 7.34
CA SER A 85 12.28 -15.93 6.55
C SER A 85 13.77 -15.57 6.71
N GLN A 86 14.08 -14.29 6.95
CA GLN A 86 15.46 -13.82 7.11
C GLN A 86 16.01 -14.02 8.52
N ARG A 87 15.18 -13.90 9.56
CA ARG A 87 15.63 -13.92 10.95
C ARG A 87 16.34 -15.20 11.38
N GLY A 88 16.07 -16.33 10.70
CA GLY A 88 16.68 -17.63 10.94
C GLY A 88 17.92 -17.91 10.10
N ARG A 89 18.34 -16.99 9.22
CA ARG A 89 19.51 -17.17 8.36
C ARG A 89 20.82 -17.08 9.14
N ASP A 90 21.85 -17.78 8.65
CA ASP A 90 23.16 -17.89 9.30
C ASP A 90 23.82 -16.53 9.57
N TYR A 91 23.69 -15.57 8.66
CA TYR A 91 24.25 -14.24 8.85
C TYR A 91 23.61 -13.49 10.03
N VAL A 92 22.30 -13.67 10.26
CA VAL A 92 21.60 -13.07 11.42
C VAL A 92 22.04 -13.75 12.71
N LEU A 93 22.16 -15.09 12.70
CA LEU A 93 22.61 -15.86 13.85
C LEU A 93 24.07 -15.51 14.21
N ALA A 94 24.95 -15.41 13.22
CA ALA A 94 26.35 -15.00 13.41
C ALA A 94 26.44 -13.60 14.02
N SER A 95 25.65 -12.64 13.54
CA SER A 95 25.61 -11.28 14.11
C SER A 95 25.10 -11.26 15.55
N LYS A 96 24.10 -12.08 15.88
CA LYS A 96 23.62 -12.23 17.26
C LYS A 96 24.70 -12.78 18.19
N THR A 97 25.39 -13.85 17.78
CA THR A 97 26.49 -14.46 18.56
C THR A 97 27.68 -13.53 18.72
N SER A 98 27.91 -12.64 17.73
CA SER A 98 28.94 -11.58 17.80
C SER A 98 28.54 -10.37 18.66
N GLY A 99 27.36 -10.40 19.32
CA GLY A 99 26.93 -9.35 20.25
C GLY A 99 26.33 -8.11 19.58
N SER A 100 25.97 -8.16 18.27
CA SER A 100 25.30 -7.05 17.61
C SER A 100 23.91 -6.79 18.20
N SER A 101 23.54 -5.51 18.39
CA SER A 101 22.21 -5.14 18.90
C SER A 101 21.11 -5.51 17.90
N ASN A 102 19.93 -5.83 18.41
CA ASN A 102 18.77 -6.17 17.56
C ASN A 102 18.46 -5.08 16.55
N PHE A 103 18.54 -3.81 16.94
CA PHE A 103 18.32 -2.67 16.05
C PHE A 103 19.33 -2.66 14.87
N LYS A 104 20.62 -2.88 15.17
CA LYS A 104 21.67 -2.95 14.16
C LYS A 104 21.41 -4.09 13.17
N ILE A 105 21.02 -5.28 13.66
CA ILE A 105 20.70 -6.43 12.83
C ILE A 105 19.48 -6.14 11.93
N MET A 106 18.39 -5.61 12.50
CA MET A 106 17.19 -5.27 11.72
C MET A 106 17.49 -4.32 10.57
N PHE A 107 18.19 -3.21 10.85
CA PHE A 107 18.36 -2.13 9.85
C PHE A 107 19.58 -2.31 8.94
N ARG A 108 20.64 -2.99 9.38
CA ARG A 108 21.87 -3.15 8.59
C ARG A 108 21.99 -4.50 7.90
N GLU A 109 21.21 -5.48 8.33
CA GLU A 109 21.32 -6.83 7.79
C GLU A 109 19.99 -7.31 7.21
N VAL A 110 18.91 -7.33 7.99
CA VAL A 110 17.62 -7.84 7.52
C VAL A 110 17.01 -6.91 6.46
N LEU A 111 16.91 -5.61 6.75
CA LEU A 111 16.28 -4.64 5.87
C LEU A 111 16.92 -4.57 4.46
N PRO A 112 18.26 -4.53 4.31
CA PRO A 112 18.88 -4.56 2.99
C PRO A 112 18.60 -5.84 2.20
N ASN A 113 18.48 -6.97 2.87
CA ASN A 113 18.19 -8.26 2.24
C ASN A 113 16.75 -8.39 1.71
N ILE A 114 15.82 -7.57 2.19
CA ILE A 114 14.44 -7.52 1.69
C ILE A 114 14.15 -6.31 0.79
N THR A 115 15.16 -5.48 0.48
CA THR A 115 14.98 -4.23 -0.29
C THR A 115 14.34 -4.46 -1.66
N SER A 116 14.65 -5.54 -2.34
CA SER A 116 14.03 -5.89 -3.62
C SER A 116 12.51 -6.07 -3.47
N MET A 117 12.07 -6.71 -2.39
CA MET A 117 10.64 -6.91 -2.08
C MET A 117 9.96 -5.61 -1.71
N ILE A 118 10.67 -4.70 -1.01
CA ILE A 118 10.16 -3.36 -0.70
C ILE A 118 9.89 -2.58 -2.00
N ILE A 119 10.85 -2.58 -2.92
CA ILE A 119 10.71 -1.87 -4.20
C ILE A 119 9.53 -2.41 -5.01
N ILE A 120 9.36 -3.73 -5.05
CA ILE A 120 8.25 -4.38 -5.76
C ILE A 120 6.91 -3.99 -5.12
N ASP A 121 6.80 -4.06 -3.79
CA ASP A 121 5.57 -3.74 -3.07
C ASP A 121 5.20 -2.26 -3.24
N VAL A 122 6.14 -1.34 -3.11
CA VAL A 122 5.94 0.10 -3.37
C VAL A 122 5.34 0.34 -4.76
N VAL A 123 5.91 -0.28 -5.80
CA VAL A 123 5.43 -0.09 -7.17
C VAL A 123 4.00 -0.62 -7.33
N LEU A 124 3.70 -1.81 -6.82
CA LEU A 124 2.37 -2.40 -6.92
C LEU A 124 1.33 -1.67 -6.06
N SER A 125 1.72 -1.23 -4.87
CA SER A 125 0.87 -0.45 -3.96
C SER A 125 0.44 0.89 -4.55
N ILE A 126 1.28 1.55 -5.36
CA ILE A 126 0.89 2.78 -6.06
C ILE A 126 -0.32 2.52 -6.96
N ALA A 127 -0.31 1.47 -7.76
CA ALA A 127 -1.45 1.13 -8.63
C ALA A 127 -2.71 0.80 -7.81
N GLY A 128 -2.57 0.03 -6.75
CA GLY A 128 -3.67 -0.31 -5.83
C GLY A 128 -4.29 0.93 -5.19
N ASN A 129 -3.48 1.82 -4.65
CA ASN A 129 -3.94 3.04 -3.98
C ASN A 129 -4.56 4.06 -4.94
N ILE A 130 -4.09 4.14 -6.19
CA ILE A 130 -4.77 4.90 -7.25
C ILE A 130 -6.17 4.31 -7.50
N GLY A 131 -6.29 2.98 -7.55
CA GLY A 131 -7.57 2.30 -7.71
C GLY A 131 -8.56 2.60 -6.58
N ILE A 132 -8.10 2.58 -5.32
CA ILE A 132 -8.93 2.90 -4.15
C ILE A 132 -9.42 4.36 -4.21
N GLU A 133 -8.54 5.33 -4.47
CA GLU A 133 -8.91 6.74 -4.62
C GLU A 133 -9.93 6.93 -5.74
N THR A 134 -9.66 6.34 -6.90
CA THR A 134 -10.57 6.44 -8.05
C THR A 134 -11.95 5.83 -7.75
N SER A 135 -12.01 4.69 -7.07
CA SER A 135 -13.27 4.06 -6.68
C SER A 135 -14.07 4.93 -5.71
N LEU A 136 -13.42 5.53 -4.72
CA LEU A 136 -14.06 6.46 -3.79
C LEU A 136 -14.56 7.72 -4.51
N SER A 137 -13.75 8.29 -5.42
CA SER A 137 -14.11 9.46 -6.21
C SER A 137 -15.26 9.17 -7.18
N PHE A 138 -15.27 7.99 -7.80
CA PHE A 138 -16.38 7.52 -8.64
C PHE A 138 -17.68 7.44 -7.83
N LEU A 139 -17.63 6.96 -6.60
CA LEU A 139 -18.78 6.89 -5.70
C LEU A 139 -19.16 8.25 -5.08
N ASN A 140 -18.49 9.34 -5.43
CA ASN A 140 -18.64 10.70 -4.88
C ASN A 140 -18.22 10.85 -3.40
N TYR A 141 -17.41 9.92 -2.89
CA TYR A 141 -16.84 9.95 -1.53
C TYR A 141 -15.31 10.10 -1.54
N GLY A 142 -14.72 10.39 -2.70
CA GLY A 142 -13.30 10.68 -2.87
C GLY A 142 -12.98 12.14 -2.69
N LEU A 143 -12.22 12.70 -3.65
CA LEU A 143 -11.91 14.13 -3.65
C LEU A 143 -13.17 14.99 -3.86
N PRO A 144 -13.20 16.21 -3.29
CA PRO A 144 -14.23 17.18 -3.62
C PRO A 144 -14.31 17.39 -5.14
N SER A 145 -15.50 17.54 -5.69
CA SER A 145 -15.74 17.72 -7.15
C SER A 145 -15.02 18.94 -7.74
N THR A 146 -14.62 19.89 -6.89
CA THR A 146 -13.82 21.06 -7.27
C THR A 146 -12.33 20.73 -7.45
N THR A 147 -11.88 19.55 -7.04
CA THR A 147 -10.48 19.12 -7.15
C THR A 147 -10.33 18.21 -8.35
N PRO A 148 -9.63 18.62 -9.42
CA PRO A 148 -9.47 17.78 -10.60
C PRO A 148 -8.62 16.54 -10.30
N SER A 149 -9.17 15.36 -10.57
CA SER A 149 -8.46 14.09 -10.55
C SER A 149 -9.01 13.15 -11.63
N LEU A 150 -8.30 12.04 -11.91
CA LEU A 150 -8.84 11.01 -12.80
C LEU A 150 -10.13 10.43 -12.22
N GLY A 151 -10.18 10.22 -10.91
CA GLY A 151 -11.35 9.68 -10.23
C GLY A 151 -12.57 10.62 -10.33
N THR A 152 -12.38 11.94 -10.12
CA THR A 152 -13.49 12.91 -10.25
C THR A 152 -13.98 13.03 -11.70
N LEU A 153 -13.09 12.89 -12.70
CA LEU A 153 -13.50 12.84 -14.11
C LEU A 153 -14.29 11.56 -14.43
N ILE A 154 -13.85 10.42 -13.92
CA ILE A 154 -14.59 9.16 -14.09
C ILE A 154 -15.95 9.22 -13.36
N GLY A 155 -16.04 9.97 -12.27
CA GLY A 155 -17.28 10.22 -11.54
C GLY A 155 -18.41 10.83 -12.38
N PHE A 156 -18.09 11.53 -13.49
CA PHE A 156 -19.13 11.98 -14.43
C PHE A 156 -19.93 10.83 -15.07
N ALA A 157 -19.39 9.62 -15.10
CA ALA A 157 -20.08 8.42 -15.57
C ALA A 157 -21.17 7.91 -14.60
N ASN A 158 -21.33 8.50 -13.39
CA ASN A 158 -22.46 8.20 -12.51
C ASN A 158 -23.79 8.73 -13.05
N ASP A 159 -23.74 9.72 -13.95
CA ASP A 159 -24.93 10.23 -14.62
C ASP A 159 -25.13 9.50 -15.97
N PRO A 160 -26.27 8.77 -16.15
CA PRO A 160 -26.57 8.05 -17.39
C PRO A 160 -26.57 8.97 -18.62
N VAL A 161 -26.92 10.25 -18.48
CA VAL A 161 -26.89 11.22 -19.57
C VAL A 161 -25.45 11.47 -20.03
N ASN A 162 -24.52 11.56 -19.10
CA ASN A 162 -23.11 11.75 -19.43
C ASN A 162 -22.49 10.49 -20.05
N VAL A 163 -22.91 9.32 -19.62
CA VAL A 163 -22.43 8.05 -20.20
C VAL A 163 -22.75 7.97 -21.69
N ILE A 164 -23.98 8.29 -22.07
CA ILE A 164 -24.47 8.16 -23.45
C ILE A 164 -24.10 9.37 -24.30
N ASN A 165 -24.37 10.58 -23.81
CA ASN A 165 -24.33 11.78 -24.63
C ASN A 165 -23.02 12.59 -24.50
N ARG A 166 -22.19 12.29 -23.47
CA ARG A 166 -20.96 13.05 -23.18
C ARG A 166 -19.78 12.14 -22.81
N PRO A 167 -19.46 11.09 -23.60
CA PRO A 167 -18.42 10.13 -23.25
C PRO A 167 -17.02 10.78 -23.13
N TRP A 168 -16.79 11.90 -23.78
CA TRP A 168 -15.53 12.64 -23.70
C TRP A 168 -15.21 13.20 -22.31
N LEU A 169 -16.18 13.26 -21.38
CA LEU A 169 -15.95 13.75 -20.02
C LEU A 169 -15.23 12.70 -19.15
N TRP A 170 -15.56 11.42 -19.31
CA TRP A 170 -15.09 10.33 -18.44
C TRP A 170 -14.21 9.31 -19.17
N LEU A 171 -14.46 9.04 -20.44
CA LEU A 171 -13.78 7.97 -21.19
C LEU A 171 -12.26 8.20 -21.33
N PRO A 172 -11.74 9.40 -21.63
CA PRO A 172 -10.29 9.63 -21.69
C PRO A 172 -9.61 9.40 -20.34
N ALA A 173 -10.23 9.80 -19.23
CA ALA A 173 -9.70 9.56 -17.89
C ALA A 173 -9.69 8.08 -17.54
N THR A 174 -10.72 7.33 -17.95
CA THR A 174 -10.78 5.87 -17.78
C THR A 174 -9.69 5.16 -18.55
N ILE A 175 -9.49 5.50 -19.82
CA ILE A 175 -8.42 4.93 -20.67
C ILE A 175 -7.05 5.25 -20.06
N LEU A 176 -6.83 6.49 -19.66
CA LEU A 176 -5.58 6.90 -19.05
C LEU A 176 -5.29 6.12 -17.75
N LEU A 177 -6.32 5.94 -16.90
CA LEU A 177 -6.20 5.15 -15.68
C LEU A 177 -5.84 3.70 -15.98
N LEU A 178 -6.46 3.08 -16.98
CA LEU A 178 -6.14 1.72 -17.42
C LEU A 178 -4.69 1.61 -17.88
N VAL A 179 -4.23 2.54 -18.73
CA VAL A 179 -2.85 2.56 -19.22
C VAL A 179 -1.86 2.72 -18.06
N ILE A 180 -2.11 3.67 -17.14
CA ILE A 180 -1.24 3.87 -15.97
C ILE A 180 -1.20 2.60 -15.11
N SER A 181 -2.35 2.03 -14.76
CA SER A 181 -2.43 0.84 -13.91
C SER A 181 -1.75 -0.36 -14.54
N LEU A 182 -1.97 -0.61 -15.82
CA LEU A 182 -1.30 -1.70 -16.54
C LEU A 182 0.21 -1.47 -16.60
N SER A 183 0.66 -0.25 -16.92
CA SER A 183 2.09 0.07 -17.00
C SER A 183 2.79 -0.16 -15.66
N ILE A 184 2.20 0.30 -14.54
CA ILE A 184 2.76 0.10 -13.21
C ILE A 184 2.81 -1.40 -12.87
N ASN A 185 1.74 -2.15 -13.17
CA ASN A 185 1.71 -3.61 -12.94
C ASN A 185 2.77 -4.35 -13.77
N TYR A 186 2.98 -3.98 -15.05
CA TYR A 186 4.03 -4.58 -15.87
C TYR A 186 5.43 -4.29 -15.31
N VAL A 187 5.68 -3.06 -14.86
CA VAL A 187 6.95 -2.70 -14.20
C VAL A 187 7.13 -3.51 -12.92
N GLY A 188 6.09 -3.59 -12.06
CA GLY A 188 6.15 -4.39 -10.83
C GLY A 188 6.46 -5.87 -11.10
N GLN A 189 5.79 -6.49 -12.09
CA GLN A 189 6.06 -7.88 -12.48
C GLN A 189 7.47 -8.07 -13.06
N ALA A 190 7.98 -7.12 -13.82
CA ALA A 190 9.34 -7.19 -14.36
C ALA A 190 10.37 -7.12 -13.22
N LEU A 191 10.17 -6.24 -12.24
CA LEU A 191 11.01 -6.14 -11.05
C LEU A 191 10.96 -7.44 -10.21
N GLN A 192 9.79 -8.03 -10.06
CA GLN A 192 9.61 -9.29 -9.35
C GLN A 192 10.41 -10.43 -10.01
N ARG A 193 10.29 -10.59 -11.33
CA ARG A 193 11.05 -11.60 -12.08
C ARG A 193 12.57 -11.40 -11.94
N ALA A 194 13.04 -10.15 -11.99
CA ALA A 194 14.46 -9.82 -11.79
C ALA A 194 14.93 -10.12 -10.35
N GLY A 195 14.07 -9.89 -9.35
CA GLY A 195 14.35 -10.23 -7.95
C GLY A 195 14.45 -11.74 -7.73
N ASP A 196 13.48 -12.50 -8.27
CA ASP A 196 13.45 -13.95 -8.14
C ASP A 196 14.64 -14.64 -8.83
N ALA A 197 15.11 -14.12 -9.96
CA ALA A 197 16.29 -14.64 -10.66
C ALA A 197 17.56 -14.53 -9.81
N ARG A 198 17.77 -13.40 -9.13
CA ARG A 198 18.93 -13.20 -8.23
C ARG A 198 18.89 -14.10 -6.99
N GLN A 199 17.72 -14.47 -6.51
CA GLN A 199 17.58 -15.39 -5.35
C GLN A 199 17.89 -16.85 -5.71
N ARG A 200 17.84 -17.23 -6.99
CA ARG A 200 18.16 -18.59 -7.44
C ARG A 200 19.65 -18.80 -7.71
N GLU A 201 20.41 -17.74 -7.88
CA GLU A 201 21.85 -17.78 -8.15
C GLU A 201 22.71 -17.71 -6.87
N ASN A 202 22.11 -17.42 -5.72
CA ASN A 202 22.73 -17.37 -4.39
C ASN A 202 22.23 -18.52 -3.49
#